data_dc37db957e0a07363d72712ace231780
#
_entry.id   dc37db957e0a07363d72712ace231780
#
_cell.length_a   1.000
_cell.length_b   1.000
_cell.length_c   1.000
_cell.angle_alpha   90.00
_cell.angle_beta   90.00
_cell.angle_gamma   90.00
#
_symmetry.space_group_name_H-M   'P 1'
#
loop_
_entity.id
_entity.type
_entity.pdbx_description
1 polymer ?
#
loop_
_entity_poly.entity_id
_entity_poly.type
_entity_poly.pdbx_seq_one_letter_code
_entity_poly.pdbx_strand_id
1 'polypeptide(L)'
;MCNLRILKKSGSAFPLDFTGVSRYNFSVTQEVFPYMEQSMDLPQGYQIRPLTTDDLDQYNALLRYAFQVTEQELFDTGWKDEEIKQSKCPVLKRADVLGCFDRETLISQIAVYPLKANIYDSVYPIGFVTSVCTYPEYTGHGIMKRLMYQALVHMRERKQPFGMLCHY
;
A
#
# COMPACT_ATOMS: atom_id res chain seq x y z
N MET A 1 -11.00 13.45 -12.18
CA MET A 1 -12.05 12.43 -11.91
C MET A 1 -11.34 11.11 -11.65
N CYS A 2 -11.41 10.61 -10.45
CA CYS A 2 -10.75 9.36 -10.07
C CYS A 2 -11.54 8.18 -10.62
N ASN A 3 -10.99 7.43 -11.57
CA ASN A 3 -11.63 6.21 -12.09
C ASN A 3 -11.41 5.07 -11.09
N LEU A 4 -12.47 4.71 -10.38
CA LEU A 4 -12.49 3.59 -9.44
C LEU A 4 -12.44 2.27 -10.22
N ARG A 5 -11.30 1.57 -10.25
CA ARG A 5 -11.24 0.19 -10.75
C ARG A 5 -11.15 -0.78 -9.57
N ILE A 6 -12.22 -1.55 -9.40
CA ILE A 6 -12.21 -2.72 -8.51
C ILE A 6 -11.41 -3.81 -9.23
N LEU A 7 -10.33 -4.30 -8.61
CA LEU A 7 -9.55 -5.41 -9.13
C LEU A 7 -10.41 -6.69 -9.12
N LYS A 8 -11.06 -6.99 -10.26
CA LYS A 8 -11.67 -8.30 -10.51
C LYS A 8 -10.61 -9.28 -10.98
N LYS A 9 -10.45 -10.38 -10.26
CA LYS A 9 -9.75 -11.56 -10.77
C LYS A 9 -10.55 -12.09 -11.98
N SER A 10 -9.89 -12.23 -13.13
CA SER A 10 -10.46 -12.81 -14.33
C SER A 10 -10.87 -14.27 -14.11
N GLY A 11 -12.11 -14.60 -14.40
CA GLY A 11 -12.58 -15.98 -14.54
C GLY A 11 -13.84 -16.30 -13.74
N SER A 12 -14.96 -16.36 -14.45
CA SER A 12 -16.32 -16.76 -14.09
C SER A 12 -17.22 -15.69 -13.50
N ALA A 13 -18.28 -15.42 -14.24
CA ALA A 13 -19.43 -14.65 -13.79
C ALA A 13 -20.19 -15.47 -12.74
N PHE A 14 -20.14 -15.06 -11.48
CA PHE A 14 -21.09 -15.51 -10.47
C PHE A 14 -22.15 -14.42 -10.26
N PRO A 15 -23.43 -14.77 -10.21
CA PRO A 15 -24.46 -13.83 -9.81
C PRO A 15 -24.21 -13.45 -8.33
N LEU A 16 -24.09 -12.16 -8.08
CA LEU A 16 -23.95 -11.61 -6.73
C LEU A 16 -25.31 -11.67 -6.04
N ASP A 17 -25.59 -12.79 -5.36
CA ASP A 17 -26.67 -12.88 -4.41
C ASP A 17 -26.13 -12.46 -3.03
N PHE A 18 -26.42 -11.21 -2.65
CA PHE A 18 -25.94 -10.60 -1.40
C PHE A 18 -26.72 -11.02 -0.14
N THR A 19 -27.75 -11.85 -0.26
CA THR A 19 -28.51 -12.36 0.91
C THR A 19 -27.77 -13.45 1.69
N GLY A 20 -26.63 -13.94 1.14
CA GLY A 20 -25.81 -15.04 1.69
C GLY A 20 -24.44 -14.67 2.26
N VAL A 21 -24.14 -13.40 2.57
CA VAL A 21 -22.81 -12.94 3.04
C VAL A 21 -22.34 -13.61 4.35
N SER A 22 -23.19 -14.34 5.03
CA SER A 22 -22.86 -15.05 6.29
C SER A 22 -22.14 -16.39 6.11
N ARG A 23 -21.88 -16.90 4.90
CA ARG A 23 -21.31 -18.26 4.68
C ARG A 23 -20.20 -18.39 3.66
N TYR A 24 -19.56 -17.34 3.22
CA TYR A 24 -18.30 -17.53 2.51
C TYR A 24 -17.22 -17.87 3.53
N ASN A 25 -17.02 -19.17 3.73
CA ASN A 25 -15.88 -19.71 4.43
C ASN A 25 -14.61 -19.13 3.78
N PHE A 26 -13.89 -18.34 4.51
CA PHE A 26 -12.56 -17.80 4.21
C PHE A 26 -11.46 -18.88 4.07
N SER A 27 -11.85 -20.14 3.80
CA SER A 27 -10.93 -21.27 3.69
C SER A 27 -9.96 -21.18 2.50
N VAL A 28 -10.37 -20.55 1.41
CA VAL A 28 -9.49 -20.35 0.23
C VAL A 28 -8.28 -19.45 0.54
N THR A 29 -8.42 -18.53 1.49
CA THR A 29 -7.31 -17.66 1.87
C THR A 29 -6.30 -18.33 2.79
N GLN A 30 -6.71 -19.33 3.58
CA GLN A 30 -5.80 -20.06 4.46
C GLN A 30 -4.84 -20.99 3.70
N GLU A 31 -5.24 -21.52 2.55
CA GLU A 31 -4.40 -22.42 1.75
C GLU A 31 -3.41 -21.69 0.83
N VAL A 32 -3.77 -20.50 0.36
CA VAL A 32 -2.93 -19.71 -0.57
C VAL A 32 -1.86 -18.89 0.16
N PHE A 33 -2.14 -18.40 1.36
CA PHE A 33 -1.22 -17.57 2.13
C PHE A 33 0.11 -18.26 2.47
N PRO A 34 0.15 -19.53 2.96
CA PRO A 34 1.42 -20.21 3.25
C PRO A 34 2.28 -20.45 2.01
N TYR A 35 1.65 -20.73 0.86
CA TYR A 35 2.37 -20.91 -0.40
C TYR A 35 3.00 -19.60 -0.91
N MET A 36 2.30 -18.48 -0.74
CA MET A 36 2.85 -17.18 -1.09
C MET A 36 4.00 -16.76 -0.16
N GLU A 37 3.95 -17.14 1.10
CA GLU A 37 4.98 -16.81 2.09
C GLU A 37 6.32 -17.48 1.78
N GLN A 38 6.30 -18.78 1.40
CA GLN A 38 7.51 -19.55 1.05
C GLN A 38 8.20 -19.06 -0.23
N SER A 39 7.50 -18.37 -1.12
CA SER A 39 8.03 -17.89 -2.42
C SER A 39 8.52 -16.44 -2.41
N MET A 40 8.59 -15.80 -1.23
CA MET A 40 8.84 -14.36 -1.12
C MET A 40 9.99 -14.02 -0.17
N ASP A 41 11.09 -14.79 -0.25
CA ASP A 41 12.29 -14.45 0.49
C ASP A 41 12.87 -13.12 0.00
N LEU A 42 13.20 -12.25 0.95
CA LEU A 42 13.93 -11.03 0.63
C LEU A 42 15.40 -11.37 0.39
N PRO A 43 16.07 -10.65 -0.51
CA PRO A 43 17.52 -10.75 -0.63
C PRO A 43 18.21 -10.53 0.72
N GLN A 44 19.33 -11.21 0.92
CA GLN A 44 20.10 -11.09 2.16
C GLN A 44 20.52 -9.63 2.42
N GLY A 45 20.27 -9.16 3.63
CA GLY A 45 20.58 -7.79 4.04
C GLY A 45 19.41 -6.82 3.96
N TYR A 46 18.28 -7.20 3.32
CA TYR A 46 17.09 -6.36 3.26
C TYR A 46 16.18 -6.61 4.46
N GLN A 47 15.62 -5.53 5.00
CA GLN A 47 14.71 -5.60 6.15
C GLN A 47 13.44 -4.81 5.88
N ILE A 48 12.28 -5.41 6.17
CA ILE A 48 11.00 -4.71 6.17
C ILE A 48 10.63 -4.33 7.60
N ARG A 49 10.25 -3.06 7.78
CA ARG A 49 9.73 -2.55 9.05
C ARG A 49 8.68 -1.45 8.83
N PRO A 50 7.83 -1.18 9.82
CA PRO A 50 6.99 0.00 9.81
C PRO A 50 7.83 1.29 9.74
N LEU A 51 7.34 2.27 9.01
CA LEU A 51 7.90 3.62 8.98
C LEU A 51 7.26 4.49 10.06
N THR A 52 8.06 5.36 10.63
CA THR A 52 7.67 6.34 11.63
C THR A 52 7.91 7.77 11.13
N THR A 53 7.58 8.76 11.95
CA THR A 53 7.90 10.16 11.64
C THR A 53 9.40 10.44 11.54
N ASP A 54 10.25 9.60 12.13
CA ASP A 54 11.70 9.72 12.04
C ASP A 54 12.22 9.37 10.65
N ASP A 55 11.44 8.59 9.88
CA ASP A 55 11.76 8.21 8.50
C ASP A 55 11.23 9.24 7.47
N LEU A 56 10.67 10.37 7.92
CA LEU A 56 9.96 11.34 7.07
C LEU A 56 10.83 11.81 5.88
N ASP A 57 12.11 12.05 6.10
CA ASP A 57 13.01 12.54 5.06
C ASP A 57 13.17 11.50 3.94
N GLN A 58 13.45 10.27 4.29
CA GLN A 58 13.62 9.19 3.33
C GLN A 58 12.28 8.84 2.64
N TYR A 59 11.17 8.83 3.40
CA TYR A 59 9.83 8.62 2.87
C TYR A 59 9.48 9.66 1.81
N ASN A 60 9.70 10.94 2.11
CA ASN A 60 9.41 12.04 1.18
C ASN A 60 10.34 12.02 -0.05
N ALA A 61 11.64 11.74 0.16
CA ALA A 61 12.60 11.65 -0.93
C ALA A 61 12.23 10.58 -1.96
N LEU A 62 11.86 9.37 -1.49
CA LEU A 62 11.45 8.29 -2.37
C LEU A 62 10.15 8.61 -3.13
N LEU A 63 9.17 9.28 -2.48
CA LEU A 63 7.96 9.75 -3.14
C LEU A 63 8.26 10.77 -4.24
N ARG A 64 9.05 11.79 -3.94
CA ARG A 64 9.43 12.82 -4.92
C ARG A 64 10.12 12.21 -6.13
N TYR A 65 11.04 11.28 -5.88
CA TYR A 65 11.73 10.57 -6.94
C TYR A 65 10.76 9.75 -7.82
N ALA A 66 9.91 8.93 -7.20
CA ALA A 66 9.03 8.02 -7.91
C ALA A 66 7.94 8.74 -8.74
N PHE A 67 7.45 9.87 -8.23
CA PHE A 67 6.44 10.69 -8.91
C PHE A 67 7.04 11.84 -9.72
N GLN A 68 8.36 11.87 -9.87
CA GLN A 68 9.11 12.85 -10.67
C GLN A 68 8.77 14.30 -10.31
N VAL A 69 8.51 14.58 -9.03
CA VAL A 69 8.19 15.92 -8.54
C VAL A 69 9.45 16.78 -8.59
N THR A 70 9.48 17.71 -9.54
CA THR A 70 10.62 18.61 -9.75
C THR A 70 10.56 19.80 -8.80
N GLU A 71 11.70 20.45 -8.58
CA GLU A 71 11.77 21.70 -7.80
C GLU A 71 10.97 22.82 -8.48
N GLN A 72 10.92 22.84 -9.82
CA GLN A 72 10.14 23.80 -10.56
C GLN A 72 8.64 23.66 -10.30
N GLU A 73 8.11 22.42 -10.32
CA GLU A 73 6.70 22.18 -10.00
C GLU A 73 6.35 22.60 -8.56
N LEU A 74 7.26 22.35 -7.61
CA LEU A 74 7.09 22.81 -6.23
C LEU A 74 7.07 24.34 -6.15
N PHE A 75 8.00 25.00 -6.84
CA PHE A 75 8.05 26.46 -6.90
C PHE A 75 6.76 27.04 -7.51
N ASP A 76 6.26 26.46 -8.60
CA ASP A 76 5.06 26.90 -9.29
C ASP A 76 3.79 26.77 -8.43
N THR A 77 3.76 25.80 -7.49
CA THR A 77 2.67 25.65 -6.53
C THR A 77 2.73 26.65 -5.37
N GLY A 78 3.84 27.35 -5.20
CA GLY A 78 4.08 28.28 -4.10
C GLY A 78 4.30 27.61 -2.73
N TRP A 79 4.41 26.27 -2.68
CA TRP A 79 4.68 25.56 -1.44
C TRP A 79 6.19 25.48 -1.17
N LYS A 80 6.57 25.67 0.08
CA LYS A 80 7.94 25.44 0.51
C LYS A 80 8.20 23.95 0.66
N ASP A 81 9.41 23.51 0.35
CA ASP A 81 9.82 22.10 0.45
C ASP A 81 9.52 21.49 1.83
N GLU A 82 9.82 22.25 2.89
CA GLU A 82 9.55 21.79 4.26
C GLU A 82 8.05 21.64 4.54
N GLU A 83 7.20 22.50 4.00
CA GLU A 83 5.74 22.41 4.17
C GLU A 83 5.19 21.15 3.49
N ILE A 84 5.69 20.85 2.28
CA ILE A 84 5.32 19.64 1.52
C ILE A 84 5.77 18.40 2.28
N LYS A 85 7.00 18.39 2.76
CA LYS A 85 7.55 17.31 3.57
C LYS A 85 6.70 17.09 4.82
N GLN A 86 6.42 18.15 5.59
CA GLN A 86 5.60 18.07 6.80
C GLN A 86 4.15 17.63 6.51
N SER A 87 3.61 17.89 5.31
CA SER A 87 2.30 17.43 4.90
C SER A 87 2.19 15.88 4.86
N LYS A 88 3.32 15.16 4.83
CA LYS A 88 3.38 13.69 4.87
C LYS A 88 3.35 13.11 6.29
N CYS A 89 3.60 13.91 7.32
CA CYS A 89 3.54 13.44 8.72
C CYS A 89 2.21 12.75 9.08
N PRO A 90 1.03 13.25 8.67
CA PRO A 90 -0.24 12.58 8.94
C PRO A 90 -0.33 11.18 8.34
N VAL A 91 0.34 10.92 7.20
CA VAL A 91 0.42 9.59 6.59
C VAL A 91 1.11 8.63 7.55
N LEU A 92 2.34 8.99 7.97
CA LEU A 92 3.16 8.17 8.86
C LEU A 92 2.52 7.94 10.23
N LYS A 93 1.64 8.86 10.68
CA LYS A 93 0.94 8.75 11.97
C LYS A 93 -0.35 7.94 11.91
N ARG A 94 -1.03 7.89 10.77
CA ARG A 94 -2.41 7.36 10.66
C ARG A 94 -2.54 6.15 9.74
N ALA A 95 -1.66 6.03 8.75
CA ALA A 95 -1.64 4.89 7.86
C ALA A 95 -0.75 3.78 8.42
N ASP A 96 -0.96 2.57 7.91
CA ASP A 96 0.01 1.49 8.04
C ASP A 96 1.04 1.67 6.93
N VAL A 97 2.21 2.14 7.29
CA VAL A 97 3.27 2.43 6.33
C VAL A 97 4.42 1.45 6.55
N LEU A 98 4.73 0.69 5.51
CA LEU A 98 5.83 -0.27 5.51
C LEU A 98 6.93 0.21 4.57
N GLY A 99 8.17 0.08 5.02
CA GLY A 99 9.37 0.32 4.23
C GLY A 99 10.28 -0.90 4.18
N CYS A 100 10.91 -1.10 3.04
CA CYS A 100 12.03 -2.02 2.90
C CYS A 100 13.33 -1.23 2.90
N PHE A 101 14.29 -1.68 3.68
CA PHE A 101 15.59 -1.05 3.87
C PHE A 101 16.71 -1.95 3.37
N ASP A 102 17.66 -1.36 2.68
CA ASP A 102 19.00 -1.90 2.51
C ASP A 102 19.90 -1.21 3.55
N ARG A 103 20.24 -1.93 4.63
CA ARG A 103 20.89 -1.35 5.81
C ARG A 103 20.04 -0.19 6.38
N GLU A 104 20.54 1.06 6.30
CA GLU A 104 19.85 2.27 6.81
C GLU A 104 19.08 3.02 5.70
N THR A 105 19.15 2.59 4.45
CA THR A 105 18.56 3.29 3.31
C THR A 105 17.19 2.71 2.99
N LEU A 106 16.17 3.55 2.99
CA LEU A 106 14.82 3.19 2.53
C LEU A 106 14.82 3.02 1.00
N ILE A 107 14.57 1.81 0.52
CA ILE A 107 14.63 1.47 -0.91
C ILE A 107 13.27 1.23 -1.55
N SER A 108 12.25 0.93 -0.75
CA SER A 108 10.88 0.67 -1.22
C SER A 108 9.89 0.95 -0.11
N GLN A 109 8.68 1.41 -0.45
CA GLN A 109 7.65 1.73 0.53
C GLN A 109 6.23 1.52 0.01
N ILE A 110 5.29 1.35 0.93
CA ILE A 110 3.86 1.26 0.69
C ILE A 110 3.11 1.84 1.90
N ALA A 111 2.00 2.51 1.68
CA ALA A 111 1.13 2.98 2.73
C ALA A 111 -0.30 2.48 2.54
N VAL A 112 -0.97 2.10 3.61
CA VAL A 112 -2.37 1.67 3.62
C VAL A 112 -3.16 2.53 4.60
N TYR A 113 -4.00 3.41 4.10
CA TYR A 113 -4.91 4.20 4.92
C TYR A 113 -6.13 3.39 5.34
N PRO A 114 -6.49 3.37 6.63
CA PRO A 114 -7.75 2.83 7.09
C PRO A 114 -8.88 3.82 6.77
N LEU A 115 -9.66 3.51 5.75
CA LEU A 115 -10.82 4.30 5.33
C LEU A 115 -12.11 3.50 5.50
N LYS A 116 -13.23 4.17 5.24
CA LYS A 116 -14.55 3.54 5.12
C LYS A 116 -15.14 3.88 3.76
N ALA A 117 -15.72 2.89 3.11
CA ALA A 117 -16.43 3.08 1.85
C ALA A 117 -17.91 2.71 2.04
N ASN A 118 -18.79 3.53 1.45
CA ASN A 118 -20.20 3.16 1.31
C ASN A 118 -20.35 2.38 -0.01
N ILE A 119 -20.81 1.15 0.09
CA ILE A 119 -21.08 0.25 -1.04
C ILE A 119 -22.51 -0.24 -0.88
N TYR A 120 -23.42 0.17 -1.79
CA TYR A 120 -24.84 -0.16 -1.75
C TYR A 120 -25.46 0.06 -0.34
N ASP A 121 -25.33 1.29 0.17
CA ASP A 121 -25.87 1.73 1.47
C ASP A 121 -25.29 1.00 2.70
N SER A 122 -24.28 0.19 2.51
CA SER A 122 -23.53 -0.46 3.59
C SER A 122 -22.14 0.10 3.71
N VAL A 123 -21.70 0.42 4.94
CA VAL A 123 -20.38 1.00 5.22
C VAL A 123 -19.41 -0.10 5.59
N TYR A 124 -18.34 -0.23 4.79
CA TYR A 124 -17.29 -1.21 4.99
C TYR A 124 -15.96 -0.54 5.36
N PRO A 125 -15.19 -1.11 6.30
CA PRO A 125 -13.80 -0.73 6.47
C PRO A 125 -12.99 -1.19 5.25
N ILE A 126 -12.16 -0.30 4.71
CA ILE A 126 -11.30 -0.58 3.56
C ILE A 126 -9.87 -0.14 3.82
N GLY A 127 -8.91 -0.75 3.13
CA GLY A 127 -7.54 -0.29 3.06
C GLY A 127 -7.32 0.49 1.76
N PHE A 128 -7.01 1.78 1.85
CA PHE A 128 -6.62 2.57 0.69
C PHE A 128 -5.10 2.51 0.53
N VAL A 129 -4.66 1.77 -0.49
CA VAL A 129 -3.25 1.57 -0.80
C VAL A 129 -2.73 2.75 -1.61
N THR A 130 -1.64 3.33 -1.15
CA THR A 130 -0.97 4.49 -1.76
C THR A 130 0.54 4.45 -1.50
N SER A 131 1.29 5.43 -2.01
CA SER A 131 2.74 5.56 -1.81
C SER A 131 3.52 4.31 -2.20
N VAL A 132 3.04 3.59 -3.21
CA VAL A 132 3.66 2.36 -3.71
C VAL A 132 4.82 2.75 -4.62
N CYS A 133 6.04 2.65 -4.12
CA CYS A 133 7.23 3.02 -4.89
C CYS A 133 8.48 2.25 -4.45
N THR A 134 9.40 2.11 -5.39
CA THR A 134 10.70 1.43 -5.21
C THR A 134 11.71 2.18 -6.08
N TYR A 135 12.93 2.40 -5.59
CA TYR A 135 14.00 2.93 -6.43
C TYR A 135 14.32 1.97 -7.59
N PRO A 136 14.58 2.46 -8.80
CA PRO A 136 14.76 1.63 -10.00
C PRO A 136 15.83 0.55 -9.87
N GLU A 137 16.95 0.86 -9.21
CA GLU A 137 18.06 -0.05 -8.98
C GLU A 137 17.70 -1.28 -8.11
N TYR A 138 16.60 -1.19 -7.37
CA TYR A 138 16.08 -2.26 -6.51
C TYR A 138 14.85 -2.96 -7.10
N THR A 139 14.46 -2.63 -8.32
CA THR A 139 13.33 -3.29 -8.99
C THR A 139 13.69 -4.72 -9.42
N GLY A 140 12.67 -5.56 -9.61
CA GLY A 140 12.89 -6.95 -10.03
C GLY A 140 13.25 -7.94 -8.92
N HIS A 141 13.56 -7.47 -7.72
CA HIS A 141 13.93 -8.31 -6.56
C HIS A 141 12.73 -8.80 -5.73
N GLY A 142 11.50 -8.57 -6.17
CA GLY A 142 10.29 -9.00 -5.47
C GLY A 142 9.93 -8.19 -4.22
N ILE A 143 10.66 -7.12 -3.91
CA ILE A 143 10.48 -6.31 -2.69
C ILE A 143 9.05 -5.78 -2.58
N MET A 144 8.54 -5.13 -3.63
CA MET A 144 7.17 -4.58 -3.61
C MET A 144 6.11 -5.68 -3.48
N LYS A 145 6.35 -6.87 -4.07
CA LYS A 145 5.46 -8.03 -3.88
C LYS A 145 5.40 -8.43 -2.41
N ARG A 146 6.53 -8.44 -1.72
CA ARG A 146 6.60 -8.76 -0.28
C ARG A 146 5.94 -7.71 0.59
N LEU A 147 6.19 -6.41 0.31
CA LEU A 147 5.53 -5.29 1.00
C LEU A 147 4.01 -5.35 0.83
N MET A 148 3.53 -5.57 -0.40
CA MET A 148 2.09 -5.68 -0.68
C MET A 148 1.47 -6.88 0.04
N TYR A 149 2.14 -8.02 0.06
CA TYR A 149 1.69 -9.19 0.81
C TYR A 149 1.52 -8.88 2.29
N GLN A 150 2.53 -8.26 2.91
CA GLN A 150 2.49 -7.91 4.32
C GLN A 150 1.39 -6.87 4.62
N ALA A 151 1.23 -5.88 3.74
CA ALA A 151 0.14 -4.91 3.83
C ALA A 151 -1.25 -5.58 3.78
N LEU A 152 -1.43 -6.57 2.90
CA LEU A 152 -2.69 -7.35 2.83
C LEU A 152 -2.92 -8.21 4.07
N VAL A 153 -1.87 -8.77 4.67
CA VAL A 153 -1.97 -9.48 5.97
C VAL A 153 -2.46 -8.53 7.04
N HIS A 154 -1.85 -7.34 7.17
CA HIS A 154 -2.28 -6.32 8.12
C HIS A 154 -3.72 -5.83 7.88
N MET A 155 -4.13 -5.67 6.62
CA MET A 155 -5.52 -5.33 6.28
C MET A 155 -6.49 -6.40 6.75
N ARG A 156 -6.15 -7.69 6.58
CA ARG A 156 -6.96 -8.81 7.06
C ARG A 156 -7.12 -8.79 8.58
N GLU A 157 -6.03 -8.56 9.31
CA GLU A 157 -6.03 -8.46 10.76
C GLU A 157 -6.92 -7.31 11.26
N ARG A 158 -6.94 -6.19 10.52
CA ARG A 158 -7.81 -5.04 10.78
C ARG A 158 -9.24 -5.21 10.28
N LYS A 159 -9.60 -6.39 9.76
CA LYS A 159 -10.94 -6.69 9.21
C LYS A 159 -11.33 -5.74 8.07
N GLN A 160 -10.38 -5.39 7.21
CA GLN A 160 -10.57 -4.60 6.01
C GLN A 160 -10.69 -5.55 4.79
N PRO A 161 -11.92 -5.97 4.40
CA PRO A 161 -12.12 -6.98 3.36
C PRO A 161 -11.82 -6.48 1.95
N PHE A 162 -11.72 -5.16 1.77
CA PHE A 162 -11.49 -4.54 0.47
C PHE A 162 -10.25 -3.66 0.50
N GLY A 163 -9.41 -3.82 -0.53
CA GLY A 163 -8.32 -2.90 -0.86
C GLY A 163 -8.73 -2.00 -2.02
N MET A 164 -8.41 -0.72 -1.94
CA MET A 164 -8.56 0.25 -3.01
C MET A 164 -7.20 0.81 -3.37
N LEU A 165 -6.88 0.79 -4.65
CA LEU A 165 -5.66 1.36 -5.20
C LEU A 165 -6.04 2.35 -6.30
N CYS A 166 -5.53 3.58 -6.23
CA CYS A 166 -5.53 4.51 -7.36
C CYS A 166 -4.23 4.34 -8.13
N HIS A 167 -4.34 4.15 -9.44
CA HIS A 167 -3.19 4.14 -10.32
C HIS A 167 -3.14 5.48 -11.06
N TYR A 168 -1.94 6.01 -11.24
CA TYR A 168 -1.64 7.21 -11.99
C TYR A 168 -1.33 6.85 -13.44
#